data_0927b317d7322a4fa511dea8f171ea0b
#
_entry.id   0927b317d7322a4fa511dea8f171ea0b
#
_cell.length_a   1.000
_cell.length_b   1.000
_cell.length_c   1.000
_cell.angle_alpha   90.00
_cell.angle_beta   90.00
_cell.angle_gamma   90.00
#
_symmetry.space_group_name_H-M   'P 1'
#
loop_
_entity.id
_entity.type
_entity.pdbx_description
1 polymer ?
#
loop_
_entity_poly.entity_id
_entity_poly.type
_entity_poly.pdbx_seq_one_letter_code
_entity_poly.pdbx_strand_id
1 'polypeptide(L)'
;DLENRFDDLCANLELVCQMLFRRDNITFMAACEGEADGAVRDCMEHLLKKLPEGRLKAELSEPLFVRPIKKNEGLMTPGKVQFVAKAGRFHQEFSGAMLVLRNLLSLDYLWNKVRVLGGAYGCMDAIYRSGRLYFVSYRDPNLTSTLSVFDRAAEYVETFDCNQREMDKYIIGTISRLDVPLNAAMKAAAAFERHLS
;
A
#
# COMPACT_ATOMS: atom_id res chain seq x y z
N ASP A 1 0.41 -30.36 9.36
CA ASP A 1 1.32 -31.30 9.99
C ASP A 1 2.65 -30.61 10.33
N LEU A 2 2.56 -29.70 11.31
CA LEU A 2 3.68 -28.85 11.72
C LEU A 2 4.77 -29.68 12.44
N GLU A 3 4.36 -30.67 13.23
CA GLU A 3 5.27 -31.49 14.05
C GLU A 3 6.23 -32.30 13.18
N ASN A 4 5.75 -32.87 12.08
CA ASN A 4 6.58 -33.71 11.18
C ASN A 4 7.44 -32.91 10.20
N ARG A 5 7.23 -31.58 10.11
CA ARG A 5 7.94 -30.68 9.17
C ARG A 5 8.61 -29.50 9.88
N PHE A 6 8.75 -29.59 11.19
CA PHE A 6 9.30 -28.48 11.96
C PHE A 6 10.75 -28.17 11.61
N ASP A 7 11.57 -29.21 11.45
CA ASP A 7 12.98 -29.06 11.10
C ASP A 7 13.14 -28.49 9.67
N ASP A 8 12.32 -28.93 8.72
CA ASP A 8 12.29 -28.37 7.37
C ASP A 8 11.88 -26.88 7.39
N LEU A 9 10.91 -26.51 8.23
CA LEU A 9 10.48 -25.14 8.39
C LEU A 9 11.61 -24.26 8.95
N CYS A 10 12.29 -24.75 9.99
CA CYS A 10 13.43 -24.06 10.59
C CYS A 10 14.56 -23.85 9.57
N ALA A 11 14.92 -24.89 8.82
CA ALA A 11 15.95 -24.81 7.79
C ALA A 11 15.58 -23.81 6.67
N ASN A 12 14.31 -23.80 6.24
CA ASN A 12 13.83 -22.85 5.24
C ASN A 12 13.82 -21.41 5.76
N LEU A 13 13.42 -21.19 7.00
CA LEU A 13 13.46 -19.86 7.62
C LEU A 13 14.90 -19.37 7.79
N GLU A 14 15.80 -20.24 8.17
CA GLU A 14 17.23 -19.93 8.29
C GLU A 14 17.83 -19.55 6.93
N LEU A 15 17.48 -20.28 5.87
CA LEU A 15 17.86 -19.95 4.49
C LEU A 15 17.32 -18.58 4.08
N VAL A 16 16.04 -18.29 4.36
CA VAL A 16 15.43 -16.97 4.08
C VAL A 16 16.17 -15.87 4.84
N CYS A 17 16.49 -16.07 6.12
CA CYS A 17 17.28 -15.11 6.89
C CYS A 17 18.67 -14.89 6.27
N GLN A 18 19.35 -15.94 5.87
CA GLN A 18 20.65 -15.85 5.20
C GLN A 18 20.58 -15.15 3.85
N MET A 19 19.46 -15.25 3.13
CA MET A 19 19.24 -14.55 1.87
C MET A 19 18.94 -13.05 2.07
N LEU A 20 18.14 -12.72 3.08
CA LEU A 20 17.65 -11.35 3.29
C LEU A 20 18.68 -10.48 4.04
N PHE A 21 19.28 -11.01 5.12
CA PHE A 21 20.18 -10.26 6.00
C PHE A 21 21.62 -10.31 5.51
N ARG A 22 21.84 -9.73 4.34
CA ARG A 22 23.16 -9.59 3.72
C ARG A 22 23.47 -8.13 3.46
N ARG A 23 24.75 -7.78 3.49
CA ARG A 23 25.21 -6.41 3.26
C ARG A 23 24.70 -5.83 1.95
N ASP A 24 24.66 -6.64 0.89
CA ASP A 24 24.25 -6.21 -0.45
C ASP A 24 22.73 -6.02 -0.61
N ASN A 25 21.94 -6.49 0.36
CA ASN A 25 20.48 -6.43 0.33
C ASN A 25 19.89 -5.35 1.25
N ILE A 26 20.73 -4.66 2.04
CA ILE A 26 20.26 -3.70 3.02
C ILE A 26 20.55 -2.29 2.56
N THR A 27 19.52 -1.47 2.54
CA THR A 27 19.61 -0.03 2.36
C THR A 27 19.19 0.65 3.65
N PHE A 28 20.04 1.52 4.18
CA PHE A 28 19.74 2.34 5.35
C PHE A 28 19.32 3.73 4.93
N MET A 29 18.35 4.25 5.63
CA MET A 29 17.98 5.65 5.54
C MET A 29 17.83 6.23 6.93
N ALA A 30 18.43 7.37 7.17
CA ALA A 30 18.34 8.10 8.42
C ALA A 30 18.00 9.57 8.17
N ALA A 31 17.25 10.15 9.09
CA ALA A 31 17.06 11.59 9.18
C ALA A 31 17.40 12.00 10.61
N CYS A 32 18.48 12.73 10.76
CA CYS A 32 18.99 13.20 12.06
C CYS A 32 19.48 14.64 11.93
N GLU A 33 19.73 15.28 13.05
CA GLU A 33 20.43 16.57 13.11
C GLU A 33 21.90 16.38 12.75
N GLY A 34 22.54 17.42 12.18
CA GLY A 34 23.90 17.33 11.66
C GLY A 34 24.95 16.85 12.67
N GLU A 35 24.76 17.15 13.96
CA GLU A 35 25.64 16.69 15.04
C GLU A 35 25.58 15.17 15.25
N ALA A 36 24.44 14.55 14.95
CA ALA A 36 24.23 13.11 15.11
C ALA A 36 24.63 12.29 13.86
N ASP A 37 24.91 12.93 12.71
CA ASP A 37 25.18 12.24 11.44
C ASP A 37 26.37 11.26 11.55
N GLY A 38 27.47 11.68 12.19
CA GLY A 38 28.62 10.84 12.39
C GLY A 38 28.32 9.56 13.20
N ALA A 39 27.66 9.71 14.34
CA ALA A 39 27.30 8.59 15.20
C ALA A 39 26.33 7.61 14.52
N VAL A 40 25.36 8.12 13.76
CA VAL A 40 24.42 7.30 13.00
C VAL A 40 25.13 6.54 11.90
N ARG A 41 26.03 7.18 11.16
CA ARG A 41 26.83 6.55 10.11
C ARG A 41 27.72 5.44 10.67
N ASP A 42 28.44 5.69 11.77
CA ASP A 42 29.28 4.71 12.44
C ASP A 42 28.49 3.50 12.92
N CYS A 43 27.30 3.72 13.46
CA CYS A 43 26.39 2.66 13.87
C CYS A 43 25.94 1.78 12.69
N MET A 44 25.58 2.41 11.57
CA MET A 44 25.19 1.71 10.33
C MET A 44 26.35 0.91 9.75
N GLU A 45 27.56 1.48 9.70
CA GLU A 45 28.77 0.78 9.25
C GLU A 45 29.09 -0.40 10.16
N HIS A 46 28.99 -0.23 11.47
CA HIS A 46 29.19 -1.31 12.42
C HIS A 46 28.22 -2.47 12.22
N LEU A 47 26.96 -2.17 11.95
CA LEU A 47 25.94 -3.19 11.64
C LEU A 47 26.28 -3.88 10.30
N LEU A 48 26.61 -3.13 9.26
CA LEU A 48 26.97 -3.67 7.94
C LEU A 48 28.18 -4.63 8.04
N LYS A 49 29.18 -4.30 8.85
CA LYS A 49 30.36 -5.17 9.06
C LYS A 49 30.03 -6.52 9.71
N LYS A 50 28.90 -6.63 10.41
CA LYS A 50 28.44 -7.89 11.01
C LYS A 50 27.63 -8.77 10.07
N LEU A 51 27.18 -8.20 8.94
CA LEU A 51 26.38 -8.91 7.97
C LEU A 51 27.29 -9.64 6.96
N PRO A 52 26.91 -10.83 6.51
CA PRO A 52 27.67 -11.56 5.50
C PRO A 52 27.66 -10.80 4.16
N GLU A 53 28.77 -10.85 3.45
CA GLU A 53 28.95 -10.26 2.12
C GLU A 53 28.61 -11.26 1.00
N GLY A 54 28.36 -10.72 -0.19
CA GLY A 54 28.14 -11.47 -1.42
C GLY A 54 26.70 -12.01 -1.56
N ARG A 55 26.30 -12.30 -2.78
CA ARG A 55 24.99 -12.90 -3.06
C ARG A 55 25.02 -14.40 -2.82
N LEU A 56 24.08 -14.93 -2.06
CA LEU A 56 23.81 -16.35 -2.07
C LEU A 56 23.32 -16.71 -3.48
N LYS A 57 24.09 -17.55 -4.17
CA LYS A 57 23.61 -18.23 -5.37
C LYS A 57 22.69 -19.37 -4.89
N ALA A 58 21.47 -19.02 -4.47
CA ALA A 58 20.44 -20.02 -4.41
C ALA A 58 20.08 -20.30 -5.87
N GLU A 59 20.38 -21.48 -6.36
CA GLU A 59 19.72 -22.02 -7.52
C GLU A 59 18.27 -22.27 -7.10
N LEU A 60 17.45 -21.22 -7.20
CA LEU A 60 16.01 -21.39 -7.19
C LEU A 60 15.71 -22.19 -8.45
N SER A 61 15.50 -23.46 -8.31
CA SER A 61 15.22 -24.41 -9.39
C SER A 61 13.96 -24.05 -10.18
N GLU A 62 13.11 -23.20 -9.65
CA GLU A 62 12.04 -22.52 -10.36
C GLU A 62 11.86 -21.11 -9.81
N PRO A 63 11.57 -20.11 -10.67
CA PRO A 63 11.23 -18.80 -10.17
C PRO A 63 9.95 -18.92 -9.34
N LEU A 64 10.05 -18.65 -8.06
CA LEU A 64 8.92 -18.49 -7.11
C LEU A 64 8.02 -17.30 -7.48
N PHE A 65 7.93 -16.97 -8.76
CA PHE A 65 6.92 -16.07 -9.27
C PHE A 65 5.59 -16.84 -9.32
N VAL A 66 4.91 -16.85 -8.19
CA VAL A 66 3.48 -17.04 -8.21
C VAL A 66 2.94 -15.93 -9.12
N ARG A 67 2.70 -16.27 -10.39
CA ARG A 67 1.99 -15.36 -11.29
C ARG A 67 0.65 -15.12 -10.62
N PRO A 68 0.34 -13.88 -10.19
CA PRO A 68 -0.95 -13.62 -9.62
C PRO A 68 -2.00 -13.97 -10.65
N ILE A 69 -2.66 -15.09 -10.47
CA ILE A 69 -3.82 -15.46 -11.27
C ILE A 69 -4.88 -14.43 -10.85
N LYS A 70 -5.43 -13.71 -11.84
CA LYS A 70 -6.52 -12.79 -11.61
C LYS A 70 -7.72 -13.61 -11.13
N LYS A 71 -7.96 -13.63 -9.83
CA LYS A 71 -9.03 -14.39 -9.20
C LYS A 71 -9.94 -13.49 -8.39
N ASN A 72 -11.22 -13.81 -8.46
CA ASN A 72 -12.15 -13.39 -7.42
C ASN A 72 -12.04 -14.43 -6.29
N GLU A 73 -11.62 -14.02 -5.12
CA GLU A 73 -11.42 -14.91 -3.98
C GLU A 73 -12.30 -14.43 -2.82
N GLY A 74 -12.93 -15.37 -2.14
CA GLY A 74 -13.70 -15.13 -0.92
C GLY A 74 -13.16 -16.04 0.20
N LEU A 75 -12.70 -15.43 1.28
CA LEU A 75 -12.29 -16.14 2.49
C LEU A 75 -13.42 -16.07 3.51
N MET A 76 -13.95 -17.21 3.90
CA MET A 76 -15.04 -17.29 4.88
C MET A 76 -14.49 -17.15 6.30
N THR A 77 -15.14 -16.29 7.08
CA THR A 77 -14.87 -16.13 8.51
C THR A 77 -16.18 -16.28 9.29
N PRO A 78 -16.16 -16.61 10.56
CA PRO A 78 -17.38 -16.70 11.38
C PRO A 78 -18.01 -15.33 11.70
N GLY A 79 -17.45 -14.25 11.22
CA GLY A 79 -17.94 -12.89 11.43
C GLY A 79 -19.24 -12.59 10.67
N LYS A 80 -20.05 -11.67 11.21
CA LYS A 80 -21.28 -11.17 10.56
C LYS A 80 -21.01 -10.03 9.58
N VAL A 81 -19.78 -9.56 9.51
CA VAL A 81 -19.32 -8.46 8.66
C VAL A 81 -18.04 -8.89 7.95
N GLN A 82 -17.77 -8.27 6.83
CA GLN A 82 -16.67 -8.66 5.96
C GLN A 82 -15.82 -7.47 5.52
N PHE A 83 -14.72 -7.78 4.89
CA PHE A 83 -13.93 -6.84 4.10
C PHE A 83 -14.22 -7.09 2.64
N VAL A 84 -14.59 -6.06 1.91
CA VAL A 84 -14.84 -6.14 0.46
C VAL A 84 -13.79 -5.31 -0.24
N ALA A 85 -13.04 -5.91 -1.14
CA ALA A 85 -11.99 -5.22 -1.88
C ALA A 85 -12.10 -5.47 -3.39
N LYS A 86 -11.82 -4.43 -4.16
CA LYS A 86 -11.67 -4.50 -5.61
C LYS A 86 -10.48 -3.69 -6.05
N ALA A 87 -9.60 -4.29 -6.82
CA ALA A 87 -8.37 -3.67 -7.30
C ALA A 87 -8.26 -3.74 -8.82
N GLY A 88 -7.52 -2.80 -9.37
CA GLY A 88 -7.25 -2.70 -10.79
C GLY A 88 -5.94 -1.98 -11.10
N ARG A 89 -5.66 -1.83 -12.39
CA ARG A 89 -4.57 -1.02 -12.89
C ARG A 89 -5.08 -0.05 -13.95
N PHE A 90 -4.54 1.15 -13.94
CA PHE A 90 -4.66 2.11 -15.03
C PHE A 90 -3.31 2.25 -15.74
N HIS A 91 -3.35 2.59 -17.01
CA HIS A 91 -2.17 2.66 -17.88
C HIS A 91 -1.77 4.10 -18.25
N GLN A 92 -2.52 5.06 -17.75
CA GLN A 92 -2.23 6.48 -17.97
C GLN A 92 -1.15 6.96 -17.02
N GLU A 93 -0.43 8.00 -17.42
CA GLU A 93 0.55 8.64 -16.57
C GLU A 93 -0.13 9.25 -15.33
N PHE A 94 0.49 9.07 -14.17
CA PHE A 94 -0.03 9.59 -12.91
C PHE A 94 0.04 11.12 -12.87
N SER A 95 -1.07 11.76 -12.57
CA SER A 95 -1.15 13.21 -12.46
C SER A 95 -1.78 13.67 -11.13
N GLY A 96 -1.62 14.94 -10.80
CA GLY A 96 -2.25 15.54 -9.62
C GLY A 96 -3.79 15.46 -9.65
N ALA A 97 -4.39 15.43 -10.83
CA ALA A 97 -5.83 15.24 -10.99
C ALA A 97 -6.32 13.92 -10.39
N MET A 98 -5.51 12.86 -10.42
CA MET A 98 -5.85 11.58 -9.80
C MET A 98 -5.93 11.65 -8.27
N LEU A 99 -5.20 12.56 -7.64
CA LEU A 99 -5.29 12.79 -6.20
C LEU A 99 -6.58 13.55 -5.86
N VAL A 100 -6.99 14.48 -6.70
CA VAL A 100 -8.29 15.18 -6.57
C VAL A 100 -9.44 14.20 -6.78
N LEU A 101 -9.35 13.34 -7.81
CA LEU A 101 -10.31 12.27 -8.08
C LEU A 101 -10.43 11.31 -6.88
N ARG A 102 -9.32 10.89 -6.30
CA ARG A 102 -9.31 10.08 -5.08
C ARG A 102 -10.06 10.77 -3.95
N ASN A 103 -9.82 12.06 -3.73
CA ASN A 103 -10.48 12.83 -2.68
C ASN A 103 -12.00 12.92 -2.92
N LEU A 104 -12.40 13.16 -4.15
CA LEU A 104 -13.80 13.18 -4.59
C LEU A 104 -14.47 11.82 -4.34
N LEU A 105 -13.90 10.75 -4.84
CA LEU A 105 -14.45 9.40 -4.69
C LEU A 105 -14.57 9.00 -3.22
N SER A 106 -13.56 9.28 -2.42
CA SER A 106 -13.54 8.93 -1.00
C SER A 106 -14.64 9.65 -0.20
N LEU A 107 -14.74 10.97 -0.36
CA LEU A 107 -15.60 11.81 0.48
C LEU A 107 -17.06 11.84 0.03
N ASP A 108 -17.28 11.81 -1.28
CA ASP A 108 -18.64 11.93 -1.82
C ASP A 108 -19.23 10.57 -2.18
N TYR A 109 -18.56 9.84 -3.06
CA TYR A 109 -19.16 8.63 -3.61
C TYR A 109 -19.15 7.47 -2.62
N LEU A 110 -17.95 7.07 -2.17
CA LEU A 110 -17.77 5.89 -1.31
C LEU A 110 -18.35 6.12 0.08
N TRP A 111 -18.12 7.29 0.64
CA TRP A 111 -18.69 7.62 1.94
C TRP A 111 -20.21 7.51 1.94
N ASN A 112 -20.87 8.11 0.96
CA ASN A 112 -22.32 8.10 0.90
C ASN A 112 -22.87 6.70 0.55
N LYS A 113 -22.33 6.06 -0.48
CA LYS A 113 -22.90 4.80 -1.01
C LYS A 113 -22.55 3.58 -0.15
N VAL A 114 -21.33 3.47 0.35
CA VAL A 114 -20.86 2.29 1.07
C VAL A 114 -21.04 2.42 2.58
N ARG A 115 -20.70 3.61 3.13
CA ARG A 115 -20.78 3.80 4.58
C ARG A 115 -22.17 4.24 5.02
N VAL A 116 -22.68 5.38 4.52
CA VAL A 116 -23.92 5.98 5.01
C VAL A 116 -25.13 5.12 4.62
N LEU A 117 -25.26 4.79 3.34
CA LEU A 117 -26.38 4.01 2.83
C LEU A 117 -26.16 2.50 2.98
N GLY A 118 -24.94 2.03 2.77
CA GLY A 118 -24.59 0.61 2.84
C GLY A 118 -24.36 0.08 4.25
N GLY A 119 -24.09 0.94 5.22
CA GLY A 119 -23.89 0.55 6.63
C GLY A 119 -22.51 -0.03 6.94
N ALA A 120 -21.55 0.05 6.03
CA ALA A 120 -20.17 -0.29 6.32
C ALA A 120 -19.57 0.64 7.37
N TYR A 121 -18.67 0.13 8.21
CA TYR A 121 -17.99 0.98 9.19
C TYR A 121 -17.05 1.98 8.53
N GLY A 122 -16.39 1.58 7.45
CA GLY A 122 -15.57 2.48 6.64
C GLY A 122 -15.34 1.98 5.22
N CYS A 123 -14.98 2.93 4.36
CA CYS A 123 -14.59 2.66 2.99
C CYS A 123 -13.38 3.54 2.64
N MET A 124 -12.45 2.99 1.88
CA MET A 124 -11.23 3.65 1.48
C MET A 124 -10.94 3.37 0.01
N ASP A 125 -10.22 4.28 -0.61
CA ASP A 125 -9.65 4.12 -1.93
C ASP A 125 -8.17 4.52 -1.95
N ALA A 126 -7.44 3.98 -2.88
CA ALA A 126 -6.08 4.41 -3.15
C ALA A 126 -5.79 4.40 -4.65
N ILE A 127 -5.04 5.40 -5.09
CA ILE A 127 -4.50 5.53 -6.45
C ILE A 127 -3.00 5.77 -6.30
N TYR A 128 -2.19 4.86 -6.83
CA TYR A 128 -0.74 4.89 -6.71
C TYR A 128 -0.06 5.31 -8.01
N ARG A 129 1.09 5.97 -7.90
CA ARG A 129 1.95 6.30 -9.04
C ARG A 129 2.34 5.09 -9.88
N SER A 130 2.36 3.90 -9.28
CA SER A 130 2.62 2.62 -9.98
C SER A 130 1.47 2.15 -10.89
N GLY A 131 0.42 2.95 -11.07
CA GLY A 131 -0.76 2.58 -11.85
C GLY A 131 -1.73 1.66 -11.14
N ARG A 132 -1.51 1.33 -9.87
CA ARG A 132 -2.44 0.51 -9.08
C ARG A 132 -3.52 1.38 -8.46
N LEU A 133 -4.74 0.86 -8.46
CA LEU A 133 -5.85 1.44 -7.73
C LEU A 133 -6.63 0.35 -7.01
N TYR A 134 -7.26 0.70 -5.90
CA TYR A 134 -8.20 -0.18 -5.24
C TYR A 134 -9.27 0.58 -4.47
N PHE A 135 -10.39 -0.10 -4.26
CA PHE A 135 -11.44 0.23 -3.30
C PHE A 135 -11.49 -0.85 -2.25
N VAL A 136 -11.71 -0.49 -0.99
CA VAL A 136 -11.88 -1.44 0.09
C VAL A 136 -12.89 -0.92 1.11
N SER A 137 -13.81 -1.77 1.53
CA SER A 137 -14.65 -1.53 2.71
C SER A 137 -14.27 -2.47 3.84
N TYR A 138 -14.55 -2.06 5.06
CA TYR A 138 -14.32 -2.90 6.22
C TYR A 138 -15.49 -2.84 7.20
N ARG A 139 -15.71 -3.98 7.89
CA ARG A 139 -16.91 -4.23 8.68
C ARG A 139 -18.17 -3.90 7.89
N ASP A 140 -18.22 -4.43 6.68
CA ASP A 140 -19.28 -4.20 5.71
C ASP A 140 -20.32 -5.33 5.83
N PRO A 141 -21.59 -5.02 6.05
CA PRO A 141 -22.64 -6.03 6.05
C PRO A 141 -23.01 -6.52 4.65
N ASN A 142 -22.53 -5.85 3.60
CA ASN A 142 -22.89 -6.12 2.21
C ASN A 142 -21.68 -6.58 1.40
N LEU A 143 -21.86 -7.57 0.54
CA LEU A 143 -20.85 -7.99 -0.42
C LEU A 143 -21.19 -7.51 -1.83
N THR A 144 -22.28 -8.00 -2.37
CA THR A 144 -22.64 -7.80 -3.78
C THR A 144 -23.01 -6.36 -4.08
N SER A 145 -23.75 -5.69 -3.18
CA SER A 145 -24.09 -4.28 -3.37
C SER A 145 -22.86 -3.38 -3.28
N THR A 146 -21.92 -3.66 -2.39
CA THR A 146 -20.67 -2.90 -2.28
C THR A 146 -19.79 -3.10 -3.51
N LEU A 147 -19.65 -4.32 -4.02
CA LEU A 147 -18.96 -4.57 -5.29
C LEU A 147 -19.61 -3.82 -6.45
N SER A 148 -20.94 -3.79 -6.51
CA SER A 148 -21.68 -3.02 -7.52
C SER A 148 -21.43 -1.50 -7.39
N VAL A 149 -21.27 -0.98 -6.17
CA VAL A 149 -20.87 0.42 -5.98
C VAL A 149 -19.47 0.67 -6.53
N PHE A 150 -18.52 -0.21 -6.25
CA PHE A 150 -17.15 -0.08 -6.79
C PHE A 150 -17.13 -0.13 -8.31
N ASP A 151 -17.96 -0.96 -8.94
CA ASP A 151 -18.06 -1.07 -10.40
C ASP A 151 -18.59 0.21 -11.06
N ARG A 152 -19.53 0.89 -10.40
CA ARG A 152 -20.15 2.11 -10.90
C ARG A 152 -19.41 3.41 -10.56
N ALA A 153 -18.22 3.31 -9.99
CA ALA A 153 -17.40 4.49 -9.66
C ALA A 153 -17.03 5.29 -10.92
N ALA A 154 -16.77 4.62 -12.04
CA ALA A 154 -16.48 5.29 -13.32
C ALA A 154 -17.70 6.07 -13.84
N GLU A 155 -18.87 5.44 -13.85
CA GLU A 155 -20.13 6.09 -14.23
C GLU A 155 -20.43 7.33 -13.39
N TYR A 156 -20.18 7.26 -12.08
CA TYR A 156 -20.32 8.40 -11.20
C TYR A 156 -19.39 9.56 -11.61
N VAL A 157 -18.14 9.27 -11.94
CA VAL A 157 -17.17 10.29 -12.35
C VAL A 157 -17.57 10.90 -13.71
N GLU A 158 -18.03 10.10 -14.66
CA GLU A 158 -18.48 10.56 -15.98
C GLU A 158 -19.68 11.51 -15.89
N THR A 159 -20.56 11.28 -14.93
CA THR A 159 -21.76 12.09 -14.71
C THR A 159 -21.59 13.16 -13.64
N PHE A 160 -20.39 13.23 -13.04
CA PHE A 160 -20.13 14.19 -11.97
C PHE A 160 -20.09 15.62 -12.52
N ASP A 161 -20.92 16.48 -11.96
CA ASP A 161 -20.95 17.90 -12.23
C ASP A 161 -20.90 18.68 -10.92
N CYS A 162 -20.09 19.73 -10.88
CA CYS A 162 -19.99 20.61 -9.73
C CYS A 162 -19.61 22.04 -10.17
N ASN A 163 -19.98 23.01 -9.35
CA ASN A 163 -19.54 24.38 -9.56
C ASN A 163 -18.07 24.56 -9.12
N GLN A 164 -17.47 25.70 -9.53
CA GLN A 164 -16.06 26.00 -9.23
C GLN A 164 -15.76 25.96 -7.72
N ARG A 165 -16.64 26.46 -6.88
CA ARG A 165 -16.46 26.49 -5.43
C ARG A 165 -16.39 25.08 -4.81
N GLU A 166 -17.15 24.16 -5.36
CA GLU A 166 -17.12 22.73 -4.93
C GLU A 166 -15.85 22.05 -5.42
N MET A 167 -15.42 22.28 -6.64
CA MET A 167 -14.15 21.80 -7.16
C MET A 167 -12.96 22.31 -6.32
N ASP A 168 -12.98 23.60 -5.97
CA ASP A 168 -11.96 24.21 -5.12
C ASP A 168 -11.84 23.50 -3.75
N LYS A 169 -12.94 23.04 -3.17
CA LYS A 169 -12.90 22.28 -1.91
C LYS A 169 -12.15 20.95 -2.06
N TYR A 170 -12.37 20.21 -3.17
CA TYR A 170 -11.65 18.97 -3.43
C TYR A 170 -10.16 19.22 -3.66
N ILE A 171 -9.83 20.28 -4.43
CA ILE A 171 -8.45 20.67 -4.68
C ILE A 171 -7.75 21.08 -3.37
N ILE A 172 -8.36 21.97 -2.58
CA ILE A 172 -7.81 22.43 -1.29
C ILE A 172 -7.64 21.26 -0.34
N GLY A 173 -8.66 20.39 -0.22
CA GLY A 173 -8.58 19.19 0.61
C GLY A 173 -7.48 18.22 0.16
N THR A 174 -7.18 18.17 -1.13
CA THR A 174 -6.08 17.38 -1.67
C THR A 174 -4.73 18.01 -1.35
N ILE A 175 -4.58 19.32 -1.58
CA ILE A 175 -3.35 20.07 -1.25
C ILE A 175 -3.04 19.98 0.25
N SER A 176 -4.04 20.13 1.12
CA SER A 176 -3.88 20.05 2.57
C SER A 176 -3.29 18.69 3.01
N ARG A 177 -3.61 17.61 2.31
CA ARG A 177 -3.04 16.28 2.57
C ARG A 177 -1.60 16.13 2.08
N LEU A 178 -1.23 16.84 1.03
CA LEU A 178 0.13 16.84 0.49
C LEU A 178 1.08 17.76 1.27
N ASP A 179 0.52 18.80 1.86
CA ASP A 179 1.27 19.87 2.53
C ASP A 179 1.36 19.68 4.06
N VAL A 180 1.18 18.44 4.51
CA VAL A 180 1.32 18.11 5.93
C VAL A 180 2.77 18.30 6.36
N PRO A 181 3.03 19.04 7.46
CA PRO A 181 4.37 19.17 7.99
C PRO A 181 4.99 17.80 8.33
N LEU A 182 6.11 17.50 7.71
CA LEU A 182 6.80 16.23 7.91
C LEU A 182 7.82 16.35 9.04
N ASN A 183 7.75 15.47 10.04
CA ASN A 183 8.84 15.27 10.99
C ASN A 183 10.03 14.52 10.34
N ALA A 184 11.15 14.39 11.07
CA ALA A 184 12.35 13.75 10.55
C ALA A 184 12.11 12.32 10.04
N ALA A 185 11.37 11.50 10.78
CA ALA A 185 11.04 10.12 10.39
C ALA A 185 10.18 10.09 9.10
N MET A 186 9.18 10.97 9.00
CA MET A 186 8.33 11.07 7.81
C MET A 186 9.12 11.55 6.59
N LYS A 187 10.08 12.47 6.77
CA LYS A 187 10.99 12.91 5.69
C LYS A 187 11.86 11.76 5.19
N ALA A 188 12.41 10.96 6.11
CA ALA A 188 13.17 9.78 5.77
C ALA A 188 12.33 8.77 4.98
N ALA A 189 11.12 8.46 5.45
CA ALA A 189 10.22 7.55 4.76
C ALA A 189 9.87 8.05 3.35
N ALA A 190 9.51 9.32 3.19
CA ALA A 190 9.19 9.91 1.89
C ALA A 190 10.39 9.91 0.93
N ALA A 191 11.61 10.14 1.44
CA ALA A 191 12.82 10.06 0.64
C ALA A 191 13.12 8.63 0.21
N PHE A 192 12.87 7.64 1.09
CA PHE A 192 13.04 6.23 0.78
C PHE A 192 12.07 5.75 -0.30
N GLU A 193 10.79 6.10 -0.19
CA GLU A 193 9.80 5.79 -1.22
C GLU A 193 10.17 6.37 -2.59
N ARG A 194 10.71 7.59 -2.63
CA ARG A 194 11.20 8.19 -3.87
C ARG A 194 12.44 7.51 -4.44
N HIS A 195 13.28 6.93 -3.58
CA HIS A 195 14.48 6.20 -4.02
C HIS A 195 14.12 4.85 -4.64
N LEU A 196 13.01 4.23 -4.19
CA LEU A 196 12.54 2.93 -4.67
C LEU A 196 11.60 3.03 -5.89
N SER A 197 11.03 4.21 -6.19
CA SER A 197 10.11 4.44 -7.31
C SER A 197 10.84 4.95 -8.54
#